data_c63b7dea5c443041a2d4cf4b33909924
#
_entry.id   c63b7dea5c443041a2d4cf4b33909924
#
_cell.length_a   1.000
_cell.length_b   1.000
_cell.length_c   1.000
_cell.angle_alpha   90.00
_cell.angle_beta   90.00
_cell.angle_gamma   90.00
#
_symmetry.space_group_name_H-M   'P 1'
#
loop_
_entity.id
_entity.type
_entity.pdbx_description
1 polymer ?
#
loop_
_entity_poly.entity_id
_entity_poly.type
_entity_poly.pdbx_seq_one_letter_code
_entity_poly.pdbx_strand_id
1 'polypeptide(L)'
;MKKAKHRILFGASALIVAIEITLGTLLQVASGDAVRYYSYAAVVLACLAAVMFAERSYSYLFVQLALVCTVGADYFLVFSAEQQQLPAMIFFSVTQLAYFARIYSEEKPSALRRWHVGVRIGACGAAVAATFLVLGERADAVAVVSMFYYANLIMNIVFAFLQAKRNWFFIIGLILFLLCDTVIGVVSMAPYLTIAKDSLFYRMISPGFNLAWAFYIPSQTLLVLSLFPKRVRTQ
;
A
#
# COMPACT_ATOMS: atom_id res chain seq x y z
N MET A 1 33.50 -3.18 10.68
CA MET A 1 32.46 -2.33 10.05
C MET A 1 31.16 -3.05 9.69
N LYS A 2 31.17 -4.18 8.95
CA LYS A 2 29.92 -4.90 8.54
C LYS A 2 29.02 -5.33 9.71
N LYS A 3 29.59 -5.85 10.83
CA LYS A 3 28.81 -6.25 12.03
C LYS A 3 28.12 -5.09 12.73
N ALA A 4 28.77 -3.91 12.81
CA ALA A 4 28.18 -2.71 13.43
C ALA A 4 27.01 -2.19 12.60
N LYS A 5 27.17 -2.06 11.28
CA LYS A 5 26.09 -1.68 10.36
C LYS A 5 24.88 -2.59 10.48
N HIS A 6 25.10 -3.91 10.61
CA HIS A 6 24.03 -4.89 10.75
C HIS A 6 23.25 -4.75 12.07
N ARG A 7 23.94 -4.45 13.19
CA ARG A 7 23.30 -4.19 14.49
C ARG A 7 22.44 -2.93 14.46
N ILE A 8 22.95 -1.85 13.81
CA ILE A 8 22.20 -0.60 13.65
C ILE A 8 20.93 -0.83 12.83
N LEU A 9 21.02 -1.52 11.69
CA LEU A 9 19.87 -1.85 10.85
C LEU A 9 18.84 -2.71 11.58
N PHE A 10 19.28 -3.69 12.35
CA PHE A 10 18.38 -4.52 13.15
C PHE A 10 17.69 -3.70 14.24
N GLY A 11 18.43 -2.85 14.96
CA GLY A 11 17.87 -1.95 15.97
C GLY A 11 16.85 -0.98 15.38
N ALA A 12 17.16 -0.37 14.23
CA ALA A 12 16.25 0.50 13.51
C ALA A 12 14.97 -0.23 13.08
N SER A 13 15.09 -1.45 12.53
CA SER A 13 13.91 -2.26 12.15
C SER A 13 13.04 -2.60 13.35
N ALA A 14 13.65 -2.99 14.48
CA ALA A 14 12.90 -3.31 15.71
C ALA A 14 12.20 -2.07 16.28
N LEU A 15 12.86 -0.91 16.25
CA LEU A 15 12.27 0.36 16.69
C LEU A 15 11.07 0.75 15.82
N ILE A 16 11.19 0.64 14.50
CA ILE A 16 10.09 0.92 13.56
C ILE A 16 8.89 0.03 13.88
N VAL A 17 9.10 -1.27 14.01
CA VAL A 17 8.02 -2.22 14.33
C VAL A 17 7.37 -1.87 15.66
N ALA A 18 8.15 -1.53 16.69
CA ALA A 18 7.63 -1.13 17.99
C ALA A 18 6.77 0.15 17.92
N ILE A 19 7.24 1.17 17.20
CA ILE A 19 6.51 2.43 17.00
C ILE A 19 5.21 2.16 16.22
N GLU A 20 5.27 1.39 15.12
CA GLU A 20 4.10 1.09 14.30
C GLU A 20 3.05 0.28 15.07
N ILE A 21 3.46 -0.71 15.88
CA ILE A 21 2.55 -1.45 16.76
C ILE A 21 1.90 -0.51 17.78
N THR A 22 2.67 0.39 18.38
CA THR A 22 2.15 1.35 19.38
C THR A 22 1.13 2.28 18.73
N LEU A 23 1.46 2.89 17.57
CA LEU A 23 0.56 3.76 16.84
C LEU A 23 -0.68 3.01 16.35
N GLY A 24 -0.52 1.79 15.83
CA GLY A 24 -1.63 0.94 15.41
C GLY A 24 -2.59 0.61 16.56
N THR A 25 -2.06 0.37 17.76
CA THR A 25 -2.87 0.15 18.97
C THR A 25 -3.61 1.43 19.39
N LEU A 26 -2.93 2.57 19.40
CA LEU A 26 -3.54 3.87 19.71
C LEU A 26 -4.67 4.21 18.75
N LEU A 27 -4.52 3.89 17.47
CA LEU A 27 -5.56 4.09 16.45
C LEU A 27 -6.85 3.31 16.73
N GLN A 28 -6.77 2.14 17.40
CA GLN A 28 -7.95 1.35 17.72
C GLN A 28 -8.75 1.95 18.89
N VAL A 29 -8.11 2.73 19.77
CA VAL A 29 -8.74 3.34 20.95
C VAL A 29 -8.95 4.85 20.80
N ALA A 30 -8.34 5.48 19.79
CA ALA A 30 -8.46 6.89 19.52
C ALA A 30 -9.80 7.24 18.88
N SER A 31 -10.30 8.43 19.13
CA SER A 31 -11.52 8.97 18.51
C SER A 31 -11.28 10.37 17.96
N GLY A 32 -12.11 10.76 17.00
CA GLY A 32 -12.07 12.11 16.43
C GLY A 32 -10.74 12.43 15.73
N ASP A 33 -10.23 13.64 15.95
CA ASP A 33 -9.03 14.13 15.28
C ASP A 33 -7.74 13.39 15.64
N ALA A 34 -7.71 12.74 16.82
CA ALA A 34 -6.55 11.95 17.23
C ALA A 34 -6.23 10.81 16.23
N VAL A 35 -7.26 10.19 15.64
CA VAL A 35 -7.11 9.16 14.61
C VAL A 35 -6.30 9.69 13.42
N ARG A 36 -6.63 10.90 12.98
CA ARG A 36 -5.96 11.56 11.84
C ARG A 36 -4.47 11.76 12.10
N TYR A 37 -4.12 12.26 13.28
CA TYR A 37 -2.72 12.52 13.65
C TYR A 37 -1.91 11.23 13.82
N TYR A 38 -2.45 10.23 14.50
CA TYR A 38 -1.74 8.96 14.69
C TYR A 38 -1.54 8.21 13.39
N SER A 39 -2.55 8.16 12.52
CA SER A 39 -2.44 7.47 11.23
C SER A 39 -1.39 8.12 10.33
N TYR A 40 -1.44 9.44 10.22
CA TYR A 40 -0.47 10.18 9.41
C TYR A 40 0.95 10.08 9.99
N ALA A 41 1.10 10.17 11.31
CA ALA A 41 2.38 10.00 11.98
C ALA A 41 3.01 8.62 11.69
N ALA A 42 2.23 7.55 11.73
CA ALA A 42 2.69 6.21 11.41
C ALA A 42 3.27 6.11 10.00
N VAL A 43 2.55 6.63 9.00
CA VAL A 43 3.01 6.59 7.60
C VAL A 43 4.24 7.46 7.37
N VAL A 44 4.28 8.65 7.97
CA VAL A 44 5.46 9.55 7.89
C VAL A 44 6.68 8.89 8.51
N LEU A 45 6.54 8.26 9.69
CA LEU A 45 7.63 7.54 10.35
C LEU A 45 8.13 6.35 9.53
N ALA A 46 7.23 5.57 8.94
CA ALA A 46 7.58 4.48 8.05
C ALA A 46 8.38 4.99 6.84
N CYS A 47 7.94 6.09 6.22
CA CYS A 47 8.62 6.71 5.09
C CYS A 47 10.01 7.23 5.48
N LEU A 48 10.13 7.96 6.59
CA LEU A 48 11.41 8.46 7.09
C LEU A 48 12.40 7.32 7.36
N ALA A 49 11.92 6.23 7.96
CA ALA A 49 12.73 5.05 8.20
C ALA A 49 13.23 4.41 6.89
N ALA A 50 12.38 4.31 5.87
CA ALA A 50 12.77 3.80 4.56
C ALA A 50 13.84 4.67 3.89
N VAL A 51 13.73 5.98 3.99
CA VAL A 51 14.71 6.92 3.39
C VAL A 51 16.04 6.88 4.13
N MET A 52 16.02 6.81 5.47
CA MET A 52 17.23 6.90 6.30
C MET A 52 18.02 5.60 6.37
N PHE A 53 17.34 4.44 6.41
CA PHE A 53 17.97 3.17 6.76
C PHE A 53 18.02 2.14 5.63
N ALA A 54 17.30 2.35 4.52
CA ALA A 54 17.32 1.41 3.41
C ALA A 54 18.66 1.37 2.68
N GLU A 55 18.99 0.22 2.10
CA GLU A 55 20.11 0.13 1.17
C GLU A 55 19.84 0.93 -0.10
N ARG A 56 20.88 1.60 -0.61
CA ARG A 56 20.80 2.33 -1.87
C ARG A 56 20.92 1.34 -3.04
N SER A 57 19.79 1.03 -3.65
CA SER A 57 19.68 0.22 -4.87
C SER A 57 18.60 0.83 -5.76
N TYR A 58 18.72 0.69 -7.07
CA TYR A 58 17.69 1.21 -8.00
C TYR A 58 16.31 0.64 -7.70
N SER A 59 16.21 -0.66 -7.41
CA SER A 59 14.92 -1.28 -7.08
C SER A 59 14.33 -0.72 -5.77
N TYR A 60 15.19 -0.37 -4.82
CA TYR A 60 14.77 0.20 -3.54
C TYR A 60 14.37 1.67 -3.65
N LEU A 61 14.97 2.43 -4.56
CA LEU A 61 14.55 3.81 -4.84
C LEU A 61 13.08 3.87 -5.29
N PHE A 62 12.62 2.91 -6.07
CA PHE A 62 11.21 2.86 -6.46
C PHE A 62 10.26 2.65 -5.27
N VAL A 63 10.66 1.81 -4.31
CA VAL A 63 9.85 1.63 -3.08
C VAL A 63 9.88 2.88 -2.21
N GLN A 64 11.03 3.55 -2.10
CA GLN A 64 11.13 4.82 -1.37
C GLN A 64 10.25 5.89 -2.02
N LEU A 65 10.26 6.00 -3.35
CA LEU A 65 9.36 6.89 -4.10
C LEU A 65 7.89 6.53 -3.83
N ALA A 66 7.55 5.25 -3.86
CA ALA A 66 6.21 4.78 -3.55
C ALA A 66 5.76 5.21 -2.15
N LEU A 67 6.61 5.03 -1.14
CA LEU A 67 6.32 5.44 0.24
C LEU A 67 6.15 6.97 0.38
N VAL A 68 6.97 7.76 -0.31
CA VAL A 68 6.80 9.23 -0.35
C VAL A 68 5.47 9.60 -0.98
N CYS A 69 5.10 8.97 -2.10
CA CYS A 69 3.80 9.19 -2.73
C CYS A 69 2.64 8.76 -1.83
N THR A 70 2.80 7.67 -1.06
CA THR A 70 1.82 7.23 -0.06
C THR A 70 1.60 8.28 1.03
N VAL A 71 2.67 8.89 1.55
CA VAL A 71 2.56 10.04 2.49
C VAL A 71 1.77 11.19 1.87
N GLY A 72 2.02 11.50 0.59
CA GLY A 72 1.24 12.52 -0.14
C GLY A 72 -0.23 12.15 -0.29
N ALA A 73 -0.54 10.90 -0.63
CA ALA A 73 -1.91 10.41 -0.72
C ALA A 73 -2.66 10.53 0.61
N ASP A 74 -2.02 10.08 1.69
CA ASP A 74 -2.61 10.14 3.04
C ASP A 74 -2.79 11.56 3.55
N TYR A 75 -1.92 12.50 3.15
CA TYR A 75 -2.15 13.91 3.42
C TYR A 75 -3.52 14.37 2.91
N PHE A 76 -3.85 14.05 1.66
CA PHE A 76 -5.13 14.45 1.06
C PHE A 76 -6.33 13.69 1.62
N LEU A 77 -6.19 12.41 1.98
CA LEU A 77 -7.30 11.60 2.49
C LEU A 77 -7.56 11.80 3.97
N VAL A 78 -6.50 11.91 4.76
CA VAL A 78 -6.59 11.78 6.22
C VAL A 78 -6.31 13.10 6.91
N PHE A 79 -5.27 13.82 6.50
CA PHE A 79 -4.79 15.01 7.21
C PHE A 79 -5.44 16.30 6.72
N SER A 80 -5.72 16.43 5.43
CA SER A 80 -6.36 17.63 4.86
C SER A 80 -7.75 17.86 5.47
N ALA A 81 -8.07 19.11 5.78
CA ALA A 81 -9.38 19.51 6.33
C ALA A 81 -10.52 19.16 5.35
N GLU A 82 -10.30 19.34 4.06
CA GLU A 82 -11.18 18.89 2.99
C GLU A 82 -10.60 17.62 2.40
N GLN A 83 -11.29 16.50 2.59
CA GLN A 83 -10.86 15.21 2.03
C GLN A 83 -10.87 15.27 0.51
N GLN A 84 -9.69 15.38 -0.10
CA GLN A 84 -9.53 15.46 -1.55
C GLN A 84 -9.21 14.08 -2.13
N GLN A 85 -10.24 13.37 -2.55
CA GLN A 85 -10.10 12.00 -3.05
C GLN A 85 -9.30 11.91 -4.34
N LEU A 86 -9.54 12.76 -5.32
CA LEU A 86 -8.88 12.67 -6.63
C LEU A 86 -7.35 12.84 -6.55
N PRO A 87 -6.80 13.89 -5.91
CA PRO A 87 -5.35 13.98 -5.71
C PRO A 87 -4.76 12.76 -4.97
N ALA A 88 -5.45 12.27 -3.95
CA ALA A 88 -5.01 11.09 -3.22
C ALA A 88 -4.92 9.85 -4.13
N MET A 89 -5.93 9.59 -4.95
CA MET A 89 -5.94 8.45 -5.88
C MET A 89 -4.87 8.58 -6.95
N ILE A 90 -4.54 9.81 -7.39
CA ILE A 90 -3.41 10.06 -8.29
C ILE A 90 -2.08 9.68 -7.62
N PHE A 91 -1.84 10.12 -6.38
CA PHE A 91 -0.64 9.74 -5.63
C PHE A 91 -0.55 8.22 -5.41
N PHE A 92 -1.65 7.56 -5.06
CA PHE A 92 -1.68 6.10 -4.93
C PHE A 92 -1.44 5.40 -6.27
N SER A 93 -1.91 5.96 -7.39
CA SER A 93 -1.60 5.42 -8.72
C SER A 93 -0.10 5.50 -9.03
N VAL A 94 0.55 6.62 -8.70
CA VAL A 94 2.00 6.77 -8.83
C VAL A 94 2.73 5.79 -7.90
N THR A 95 2.24 5.57 -6.67
CA THR A 95 2.74 4.54 -5.76
C THR A 95 2.75 3.16 -6.42
N GLN A 96 1.64 2.76 -7.06
CA GLN A 96 1.56 1.45 -7.73
C GLN A 96 2.46 1.35 -8.95
N LEU A 97 2.62 2.43 -9.71
CA LEU A 97 3.57 2.48 -10.83
C LEU A 97 5.02 2.38 -10.35
N ALA A 98 5.35 2.96 -9.21
CA ALA A 98 6.66 2.82 -8.60
C ALA A 98 6.93 1.38 -8.12
N TYR A 99 5.94 0.71 -7.50
CA TYR A 99 6.04 -0.73 -7.18
C TYR A 99 6.17 -1.60 -8.44
N PHE A 100 5.44 -1.26 -9.51
CA PHE A 100 5.62 -1.91 -10.80
C PHE A 100 7.06 -1.75 -11.30
N ALA A 101 7.61 -0.54 -11.30
CA ALA A 101 8.97 -0.27 -11.74
C ALA A 101 10.00 -1.09 -10.94
N ARG A 102 9.81 -1.24 -9.61
CA ARG A 102 10.62 -2.14 -8.79
C ARG A 102 10.54 -3.57 -9.28
N ILE A 103 9.34 -4.13 -9.40
CA ILE A 103 9.12 -5.52 -9.83
C ILE A 103 9.76 -5.75 -11.20
N TYR A 104 9.48 -4.85 -12.15
CA TYR A 104 10.01 -4.92 -13.51
C TYR A 104 11.53 -4.81 -13.57
N SER A 105 12.15 -3.98 -12.71
CA SER A 105 13.62 -3.84 -12.67
C SER A 105 14.32 -5.08 -12.13
N GLU A 106 13.68 -5.87 -11.28
CA GLU A 106 14.22 -7.11 -10.72
C GLU A 106 13.97 -8.34 -11.62
N GLU A 107 13.08 -8.23 -12.61
CA GLU A 107 12.79 -9.30 -13.54
C GLU A 107 13.93 -9.51 -14.53
N LYS A 108 14.32 -10.78 -14.71
CA LYS A 108 15.26 -11.14 -15.78
C LYS A 108 14.59 -10.95 -17.16
N PRO A 109 15.35 -10.58 -18.20
CA PRO A 109 14.85 -10.55 -19.57
C PRO A 109 14.30 -11.94 -19.96
N SER A 110 13.00 -12.07 -20.09
CA SER A 110 12.31 -13.32 -20.35
C SER A 110 10.98 -13.07 -21.08
N ALA A 111 10.33 -14.14 -21.53
CA ALA A 111 8.98 -14.06 -22.08
C ALA A 111 8.02 -13.46 -21.03
N LEU A 112 8.13 -13.84 -19.75
CA LEU A 112 7.32 -13.33 -18.65
C LEU A 112 7.40 -11.80 -18.56
N ARG A 113 8.60 -11.21 -18.69
CA ARG A 113 8.78 -9.76 -18.65
C ARG A 113 8.03 -9.02 -19.76
N ARG A 114 8.00 -9.59 -20.97
CA ARG A 114 7.23 -9.02 -22.10
C ARG A 114 5.73 -9.10 -21.85
N TRP A 115 5.26 -10.24 -21.37
CA TRP A 115 3.86 -10.45 -21.03
C TRP A 115 3.41 -9.57 -19.85
N HIS A 116 4.28 -9.31 -18.88
CA HIS A 116 3.97 -8.46 -17.73
C HIS A 116 3.36 -7.12 -18.13
N VAL A 117 4.00 -6.41 -19.07
CA VAL A 117 3.48 -5.10 -19.52
C VAL A 117 2.16 -5.25 -20.27
N GLY A 118 2.07 -6.21 -21.19
CA GLY A 118 0.85 -6.43 -21.99
C GLY A 118 -0.35 -6.80 -21.12
N VAL A 119 -0.19 -7.77 -20.21
CA VAL A 119 -1.26 -8.20 -19.29
C VAL A 119 -1.68 -7.06 -18.36
N ARG A 120 -0.72 -6.27 -17.87
CA ARG A 120 -1.02 -5.11 -17.02
C ARG A 120 -1.85 -4.06 -17.75
N ILE A 121 -1.46 -3.68 -18.98
CA ILE A 121 -2.23 -2.73 -19.80
C ILE A 121 -3.65 -3.27 -20.03
N GLY A 122 -3.77 -4.56 -20.39
CA GLY A 122 -5.06 -5.21 -20.57
C GLY A 122 -5.91 -5.20 -19.30
N ALA A 123 -5.34 -5.55 -18.15
CA ALA A 123 -6.05 -5.57 -16.87
C ALA A 123 -6.50 -4.17 -16.44
N CYS A 124 -5.63 -3.16 -16.56
CA CYS A 124 -5.98 -1.77 -16.24
C CYS A 124 -7.05 -1.22 -17.20
N GLY A 125 -6.91 -1.51 -18.50
CA GLY A 125 -7.94 -1.13 -19.49
C GLY A 125 -9.28 -1.80 -19.23
N ALA A 126 -9.29 -3.09 -18.91
CA ALA A 126 -10.50 -3.81 -18.54
C ALA A 126 -11.14 -3.26 -17.26
N ALA A 127 -10.36 -2.91 -16.24
CA ALA A 127 -10.86 -2.31 -15.00
C ALA A 127 -11.50 -0.94 -15.24
N VAL A 128 -10.86 -0.10 -16.04
CA VAL A 128 -11.42 1.21 -16.45
C VAL A 128 -12.70 1.02 -17.26
N ALA A 129 -12.71 0.10 -18.24
CA ALA A 129 -13.91 -0.20 -19.03
C ALA A 129 -15.05 -0.72 -18.15
N ALA A 130 -14.75 -1.61 -17.21
CA ALA A 130 -15.72 -2.12 -16.25
C ALA A 130 -16.34 -1.00 -15.38
N THR A 131 -15.57 0.02 -15.03
CA THR A 131 -16.09 1.19 -14.29
C THR A 131 -17.21 1.88 -15.06
N PHE A 132 -17.01 2.14 -16.34
CA PHE A 132 -18.05 2.74 -17.18
C PHE A 132 -19.25 1.82 -17.41
N LEU A 133 -19.02 0.52 -17.54
CA LEU A 133 -20.11 -0.46 -17.71
C LEU A 133 -20.98 -0.60 -16.45
N VAL A 134 -20.39 -0.52 -15.26
CA VAL A 134 -21.10 -0.69 -13.98
C VAL A 134 -21.73 0.61 -13.52
N LEU A 135 -21.02 1.74 -13.59
CA LEU A 135 -21.50 3.03 -13.07
C LEU A 135 -22.23 3.86 -14.12
N GLY A 136 -22.04 3.60 -15.42
CA GLY A 136 -22.65 4.36 -16.50
C GLY A 136 -22.32 5.86 -16.39
N GLU A 137 -23.33 6.69 -16.40
CA GLU A 137 -23.22 8.16 -16.29
C GLU A 137 -22.70 8.64 -14.91
N ARG A 138 -22.68 7.76 -13.91
CA ARG A 138 -22.14 8.06 -12.56
C ARG A 138 -20.64 7.87 -12.46
N ALA A 139 -19.98 7.36 -13.52
CA ALA A 139 -18.53 7.18 -13.56
C ALA A 139 -17.85 8.56 -13.58
N ASP A 140 -17.19 8.89 -12.48
CA ASP A 140 -16.42 10.12 -12.34
C ASP A 140 -14.90 9.84 -12.40
N ALA A 141 -14.10 10.90 -12.36
CA ALA A 141 -12.65 10.79 -12.41
C ALA A 141 -12.08 10.01 -11.20
N VAL A 142 -12.71 10.12 -10.03
CA VAL A 142 -12.28 9.39 -8.83
C VAL A 142 -12.48 7.90 -9.02
N ALA A 143 -13.64 7.47 -9.51
CA ALA A 143 -13.94 6.06 -9.77
C ALA A 143 -12.99 5.47 -10.81
N VAL A 144 -12.74 6.16 -11.91
CA VAL A 144 -11.84 5.70 -12.98
C VAL A 144 -10.40 5.55 -12.48
N VAL A 145 -9.87 6.57 -11.80
CA VAL A 145 -8.49 6.53 -11.26
C VAL A 145 -8.36 5.48 -10.16
N SER A 146 -9.40 5.33 -9.31
CA SER A 146 -9.41 4.29 -8.26
C SER A 146 -9.37 2.89 -8.84
N MET A 147 -10.12 2.60 -9.90
CA MET A 147 -10.11 1.28 -10.53
C MET A 147 -8.80 1.00 -11.27
N PHE A 148 -8.23 2.00 -11.93
CA PHE A 148 -6.88 1.90 -12.50
C PHE A 148 -5.83 1.58 -11.42
N TYR A 149 -5.84 2.31 -10.32
CA TYR A 149 -4.98 2.09 -9.17
C TYR A 149 -5.14 0.67 -8.59
N TYR A 150 -6.37 0.25 -8.33
CA TYR A 150 -6.69 -1.05 -7.73
C TYR A 150 -6.24 -2.22 -8.62
N ALA A 151 -6.46 -2.12 -9.93
CA ALA A 151 -5.97 -3.10 -10.90
C ALA A 151 -4.43 -3.18 -10.88
N ASN A 152 -3.72 -2.04 -10.81
CA ASN A 152 -2.26 -2.03 -10.69
C ASN A 152 -1.77 -2.68 -9.40
N LEU A 153 -2.46 -2.48 -8.27
CA LEU A 153 -2.13 -3.11 -7.00
C LEU A 153 -2.25 -4.64 -7.08
N ILE A 154 -3.35 -5.15 -7.65
CA ILE A 154 -3.53 -6.59 -7.89
C ILE A 154 -2.41 -7.12 -8.78
N MET A 155 -2.11 -6.45 -9.89
CA MET A 155 -1.03 -6.84 -10.80
C MET A 155 0.34 -6.83 -10.11
N ASN A 156 0.61 -5.89 -9.22
CA ASN A 156 1.84 -5.87 -8.43
C ASN A 156 1.96 -7.10 -7.54
N ILE A 157 0.88 -7.52 -6.88
CA ILE A 157 0.88 -8.72 -6.06
C ILE A 157 1.15 -9.96 -6.92
N VAL A 158 0.42 -10.13 -8.03
CA VAL A 158 0.57 -11.28 -8.92
C VAL A 158 2.01 -11.40 -9.43
N PHE A 159 2.57 -10.33 -9.98
CA PHE A 159 3.91 -10.38 -10.54
C PHE A 159 5.01 -10.45 -9.47
N ALA A 160 4.81 -9.88 -8.29
CA ALA A 160 5.73 -10.08 -7.17
C ALA A 160 5.78 -11.55 -6.72
N PHE A 161 4.65 -12.26 -6.77
CA PHE A 161 4.61 -13.72 -6.53
C PHE A 161 5.34 -14.54 -7.60
N LEU A 162 5.26 -14.11 -8.85
CA LEU A 162 5.89 -14.81 -9.98
C LEU A 162 7.40 -14.60 -10.07
N GLN A 163 7.96 -13.65 -9.30
CA GLN A 163 9.39 -13.42 -9.28
C GLN A 163 10.18 -14.61 -8.74
N ALA A 164 11.32 -14.92 -9.38
CA ALA A 164 12.21 -16.01 -8.97
C ALA A 164 12.80 -15.80 -7.57
N LYS A 165 13.08 -14.54 -7.20
CA LYS A 165 13.55 -14.15 -5.87
C LYS A 165 12.45 -13.38 -5.14
N ARG A 166 11.57 -14.11 -4.46
CA ARG A 166 10.45 -13.53 -3.71
C ARG A 166 10.92 -12.76 -2.50
N ASN A 167 10.50 -11.51 -2.39
CA ASN A 167 10.61 -10.74 -1.15
C ASN A 167 9.27 -10.82 -0.40
N TRP A 168 9.18 -11.73 0.57
CA TRP A 168 7.95 -11.99 1.29
C TRP A 168 7.43 -10.78 2.07
N PHE A 169 8.30 -9.94 2.61
CA PHE A 169 7.87 -8.69 3.27
C PHE A 169 7.17 -7.76 2.28
N PHE A 170 7.69 -7.65 1.07
CA PHE A 170 7.06 -6.85 0.03
C PHE A 170 5.72 -7.42 -0.42
N ILE A 171 5.66 -8.73 -0.65
CA ILE A 171 4.44 -9.41 -1.11
C ILE A 171 3.33 -9.31 -0.05
N ILE A 172 3.64 -9.65 1.21
CA ILE A 172 2.66 -9.59 2.30
C ILE A 172 2.25 -8.13 2.55
N GLY A 173 3.19 -7.18 2.47
CA GLY A 173 2.88 -5.76 2.55
C GLY A 173 1.87 -5.32 1.50
N LEU A 174 2.04 -5.71 0.24
CA LEU A 174 1.08 -5.41 -0.83
C LEU A 174 -0.28 -6.09 -0.63
N ILE A 175 -0.31 -7.33 -0.12
CA ILE A 175 -1.56 -8.03 0.19
C ILE A 175 -2.34 -7.30 1.29
N LEU A 176 -1.67 -6.90 2.36
CA LEU A 176 -2.30 -6.12 3.43
C LEU A 176 -2.78 -4.75 2.93
N PHE A 177 -2.03 -4.14 2.02
CA PHE A 177 -2.47 -2.91 1.34
C PHE A 177 -3.76 -3.14 0.57
N LEU A 178 -3.85 -4.21 -0.22
CA LEU A 178 -5.05 -4.58 -0.95
C LEU A 178 -6.24 -4.81 -0.01
N LEU A 179 -6.03 -5.48 1.12
CA LEU A 179 -7.08 -5.71 2.12
C LEU A 179 -7.58 -4.39 2.73
N CYS A 180 -6.67 -3.48 3.07
CA CYS A 180 -7.03 -2.13 3.51
C CYS A 180 -7.92 -1.42 2.49
N ASP A 181 -7.49 -1.41 1.22
CA ASP A 181 -8.22 -0.72 0.16
C ASP A 181 -9.55 -1.37 -0.17
N THR A 182 -9.64 -2.70 -0.03
CA THR A 182 -10.91 -3.41 -0.14
C THR A 182 -11.89 -2.95 0.93
N VAL A 183 -11.44 -2.78 2.18
CA VAL A 183 -12.28 -2.26 3.26
C VAL A 183 -12.73 -0.83 2.95
N ILE A 184 -11.80 0.04 2.53
CA ILE A 184 -12.12 1.43 2.16
C ILE A 184 -13.10 1.47 0.97
N GLY A 185 -12.87 0.63 -0.05
CA GLY A 185 -13.74 0.51 -1.22
C GLY A 185 -15.16 0.10 -0.84
N VAL A 186 -15.32 -0.92 0.03
CA VAL A 186 -16.63 -1.36 0.54
C VAL A 186 -17.33 -0.24 1.31
N VAL A 187 -16.61 0.48 2.18
CA VAL A 187 -17.14 1.64 2.90
C VAL A 187 -17.62 2.72 1.94
N SER A 188 -16.81 3.03 0.92
CA SER A 188 -17.12 4.05 -0.09
C SER A 188 -18.31 3.65 -0.97
N MET A 189 -18.56 2.36 -1.15
CA MET A 189 -19.71 1.83 -1.90
C MET A 189 -20.98 1.65 -1.04
N ALA A 190 -20.87 1.76 0.28
CA ALA A 190 -22.01 1.58 1.19
C ALA A 190 -23.26 2.43 0.87
N PRO A 191 -23.14 3.70 0.40
CA PRO A 191 -24.29 4.49 -0.01
C PRO A 191 -25.05 3.93 -1.22
N TYR A 192 -24.39 3.10 -2.03
CA TYR A 192 -24.96 2.52 -3.27
C TYR A 192 -25.44 1.08 -3.10
N LEU A 193 -25.06 0.42 -1.96
CA LEU A 193 -25.35 -0.97 -1.69
C LEU A 193 -26.27 -1.11 -0.47
N THR A 194 -27.37 -1.83 -0.63
CA THR A 194 -28.18 -2.25 0.52
C THR A 194 -27.46 -3.36 1.28
N ILE A 195 -26.70 -3.00 2.31
CA ILE A 195 -25.92 -3.94 3.09
C ILE A 195 -26.74 -4.42 4.30
N ALA A 196 -26.98 -5.73 4.38
CA ALA A 196 -27.68 -6.31 5.53
C ALA A 196 -26.87 -6.14 6.81
N LYS A 197 -27.52 -5.71 7.91
CA LYS A 197 -26.88 -5.39 9.19
C LYS A 197 -26.18 -6.57 9.87
N ASP A 198 -26.56 -7.78 9.54
CA ASP A 198 -25.96 -9.05 10.03
C ASP A 198 -24.82 -9.55 9.11
N SER A 199 -24.60 -8.90 7.96
CA SER A 199 -23.57 -9.30 7.02
C SER A 199 -22.15 -9.04 7.54
N LEU A 200 -21.19 -9.84 7.07
CA LEU A 200 -19.76 -9.61 7.32
C LEU A 200 -19.34 -8.19 6.88
N PHE A 201 -19.86 -7.72 5.74
CA PHE A 201 -19.59 -6.37 5.23
C PHE A 201 -20.03 -5.28 6.20
N TYR A 202 -21.22 -5.40 6.81
CA TYR A 202 -21.69 -4.44 7.80
C TYR A 202 -20.77 -4.37 9.02
N ARG A 203 -20.24 -5.52 9.46
CA ARG A 203 -19.26 -5.58 10.55
C ARG A 203 -17.92 -4.92 10.19
N MET A 204 -17.50 -5.02 8.95
CA MET A 204 -16.28 -4.37 8.45
C MET A 204 -16.37 -2.85 8.44
N ILE A 205 -17.56 -2.29 8.23
CA ILE A 205 -17.81 -0.85 8.17
C ILE A 205 -18.41 -0.27 9.48
N SER A 206 -18.68 -1.11 10.48
CA SER A 206 -19.23 -0.64 11.74
C SER A 206 -18.15 0.03 12.62
N PRO A 207 -18.51 1.08 13.39
CA PRO A 207 -17.54 1.96 14.04
C PRO A 207 -16.81 1.40 15.28
N GLY A 208 -16.85 0.08 15.51
CA GLY A 208 -16.25 -0.53 16.71
C GLY A 208 -14.77 -0.92 16.57
N PHE A 209 -14.26 -1.10 15.32
CA PHE A 209 -12.89 -1.51 15.06
C PHE A 209 -12.41 -0.95 13.73
N ASN A 210 -11.28 -0.28 13.74
CA ASN A 210 -10.74 0.34 12.53
C ASN A 210 -9.95 -0.67 11.68
N LEU A 211 -10.68 -1.50 10.93
CA LEU A 211 -10.12 -2.61 10.17
C LEU A 211 -9.19 -2.12 9.03
N ALA A 212 -9.49 -0.98 8.42
CA ALA A 212 -8.62 -0.42 7.39
C ALA A 212 -7.22 -0.15 7.95
N TRP A 213 -7.13 0.50 9.11
CA TRP A 213 -5.85 0.77 9.76
C TRP A 213 -5.16 -0.48 10.30
N ALA A 214 -5.92 -1.47 10.73
CA ALA A 214 -5.38 -2.76 11.17
C ALA A 214 -4.60 -3.47 10.05
N PHE A 215 -4.98 -3.26 8.79
CA PHE A 215 -4.25 -3.75 7.62
C PHE A 215 -3.17 -2.77 7.14
N TYR A 216 -3.47 -1.46 7.17
CA TYR A 216 -2.61 -0.44 6.58
C TYR A 216 -1.28 -0.28 7.31
N ILE A 217 -1.30 -0.15 8.64
CA ILE A 217 -0.08 0.02 9.44
C ILE A 217 0.89 -1.16 9.27
N PRO A 218 0.49 -2.43 9.42
CA PRO A 218 1.38 -3.55 9.14
C PRO A 218 1.84 -3.62 7.67
N SER A 219 0.99 -3.20 6.73
CA SER A 219 1.36 -3.11 5.31
C SER A 219 2.56 -2.18 5.11
N GLN A 220 2.45 -0.93 5.58
CA GLN A 220 3.52 0.06 5.44
C GLN A 220 4.79 -0.39 6.16
N THR A 221 4.67 -0.96 7.37
CA THR A 221 5.80 -1.54 8.10
C THR A 221 6.53 -2.63 7.29
N LEU A 222 5.79 -3.57 6.70
CA LEU A 222 6.38 -4.64 5.90
C LEU A 222 7.01 -4.13 4.60
N LEU A 223 6.40 -3.14 3.95
CA LEU A 223 6.97 -2.50 2.77
C LEU A 223 8.31 -1.82 3.10
N VAL A 224 8.41 -1.13 4.24
CA VAL A 224 9.67 -0.58 4.74
C VAL A 224 10.68 -1.68 5.04
N LEU A 225 10.30 -2.72 5.78
CA LEU A 225 11.17 -3.85 6.12
C LEU A 225 11.68 -4.60 4.88
N SER A 226 10.92 -4.54 3.78
CA SER A 226 11.34 -5.13 2.50
C SER A 226 12.62 -4.50 1.91
N LEU A 227 12.97 -3.29 2.37
CA LEU A 227 14.14 -2.51 1.94
C LEU A 227 15.39 -2.81 2.78
N PHE A 228 15.28 -3.58 3.87
CA PHE A 228 16.43 -3.92 4.68
C PHE A 228 17.12 -5.19 4.16
N PRO A 229 18.46 -5.24 4.20
CA PRO A 229 19.19 -6.37 3.69
C PRO A 229 18.86 -7.65 4.46
N LYS A 230 18.50 -8.70 3.72
CA LYS A 230 18.37 -10.04 4.31
C LYS A 230 19.75 -10.49 4.84
N ARG A 231 19.78 -11.13 6.01
CA ARG A 231 20.97 -11.83 6.50
C ARG A 231 21.38 -12.86 5.45
N VAL A 232 22.44 -12.58 4.69
CA VAL A 232 23.12 -13.65 3.94
C VAL A 232 23.72 -14.58 5.00
N ARG A 233 23.09 -15.73 5.22
CA ARG A 233 23.76 -16.83 5.93
C ARG A 233 24.94 -17.19 5.04
N THR A 234 26.13 -16.75 5.41
CA THR A 234 27.39 -17.36 4.95
C THR A 234 27.38 -18.78 5.50
N GLN A 235 27.08 -19.75 4.63
CA GLN A 235 27.39 -21.14 4.83
C GLN A 235 28.89 -21.32 4.71
#